data_c58329204e2a801196b6d8553da83d2f
#
_entry.id   c58329204e2a801196b6d8553da83d2f
#
_cell.length_a   1.000
_cell.length_b   1.000
_cell.length_c   1.000
_cell.angle_alpha   90.00
_cell.angle_beta   90.00
_cell.angle_gamma   90.00
#
_symmetry.space_group_name_H-M   'P 1'
#
loop_
_entity.id
_entity.type
_entity.pdbx_description
1 polymer ?
#
loop_
_entity_poly.entity_id
_entity_poly.type
_entity_poly.pdbx_seq_one_letter_code
_entity_poly.pdbx_strand_id
1 'polypeptide(L)'
;RERDTGQRDKIKVEEMRNEYAILTLPESLIERVSALPQIEYIEKPKRLFFSETIGTASCISALQEPFDESGNGRDLDDGQGAKNEFSGFDGLGRLTGSGTIIAVADSGIDWFHEDFRNPDGTTRILALWDQTLGQVFTREEINQALAGGDRNQAYRILPSVDSSSHGTAVAGIAVGNGRARQGRYRGVAYESELLVIKLGNPQANLRAEGFPRTTE
;
A
#
# COMPACT_ATOMS: atom_id res chain seq x y z
N ARG A 1 3.09 47.50 28.15
CA ARG A 1 1.75 46.88 28.05
C ARG A 1 1.89 45.70 27.09
N GLU A 2 2.33 44.58 27.64
CA GLU A 2 2.30 43.27 26.99
C GLU A 2 0.84 42.85 26.86
N ARG A 3 0.44 42.53 25.65
CA ARG A 3 -0.85 41.86 25.40
C ARG A 3 -0.62 40.37 25.65
N ASP A 4 -1.05 39.93 26.80
CA ASP A 4 -1.25 38.52 27.11
C ASP A 4 -2.32 37.95 26.17
N THR A 5 -1.87 37.32 25.10
CA THR A 5 -2.75 36.50 24.24
C THR A 5 -2.81 35.10 24.84
N GLY A 6 -3.75 34.93 25.78
CA GLY A 6 -4.02 33.66 26.45
C GLY A 6 -4.49 32.56 25.49
N GLN A 7 -3.62 32.08 24.65
CA GLN A 7 -3.76 30.82 23.95
C GLN A 7 -3.29 29.71 24.89
N ARG A 8 -4.22 29.19 25.70
CA ARG A 8 -3.98 27.99 26.50
C ARG A 8 -3.55 26.90 25.53
N ASP A 9 -2.27 26.55 25.59
CA ASP A 9 -1.72 25.42 24.85
C ASP A 9 -2.51 24.17 25.21
N LYS A 10 -3.43 23.79 24.30
CA LYS A 10 -4.28 22.61 24.50
C LYS A 10 -3.42 21.38 24.27
N ILE A 11 -3.17 20.63 25.30
CA ILE A 11 -2.64 19.28 25.19
C ILE A 11 -3.76 18.41 24.63
N LYS A 12 -3.50 17.73 23.51
CA LYS A 12 -4.40 16.73 22.93
C LYS A 12 -3.77 15.37 23.08
N VAL A 13 -4.54 14.41 23.52
CA VAL A 13 -4.14 13.01 23.66
C VAL A 13 -5.11 12.17 22.84
N GLU A 14 -4.57 11.39 21.91
CA GLU A 14 -5.31 10.40 21.14
C GLU A 14 -4.79 9.02 21.53
N GLU A 15 -5.61 8.27 22.27
CA GLU A 15 -5.25 6.93 22.70
C GLU A 15 -5.32 5.95 21.52
N MET A 16 -4.31 5.11 21.40
CA MET A 16 -4.22 4.04 20.43
C MET A 16 -4.28 2.68 21.13
N ARG A 17 -4.35 1.61 20.36
CA ARG A 17 -4.27 0.25 20.91
C ARG A 17 -2.86 -0.04 21.43
N ASN A 18 -2.75 -1.02 22.35
CA ASN A 18 -1.47 -1.53 22.87
C ASN A 18 -0.64 -0.49 23.61
N GLU A 19 -1.27 0.35 24.46
CA GLU A 19 -0.60 1.31 25.34
C GLU A 19 0.14 2.45 24.63
N TYR A 20 -0.18 2.70 23.34
CA TYR A 20 0.32 3.85 22.60
C TYR A 20 -0.66 5.01 22.62
N ALA A 21 -0.14 6.22 22.51
CA ALA A 21 -0.93 7.43 22.34
C ALA A 21 -0.19 8.46 21.47
N ILE A 22 -0.96 9.22 20.70
CA ILE A 22 -0.46 10.40 19.99
C ILE A 22 -0.69 11.62 20.86
N LEU A 23 0.39 12.34 21.15
CA LEU A 23 0.36 13.55 21.95
C LEU A 23 0.62 14.77 21.10
N THR A 24 -0.31 15.71 21.10
CA THR A 24 -0.07 17.07 20.59
C THR A 24 0.12 17.99 21.76
N LEU A 25 1.33 18.51 21.93
CA LEU A 25 1.69 19.36 23.07
C LEU A 25 2.79 20.36 22.70
N PRO A 26 2.94 21.47 23.43
CA PRO A 26 4.04 22.40 23.26
C PRO A 26 5.40 21.73 23.48
N GLU A 27 6.39 22.12 22.70
CA GLU A 27 7.75 21.56 22.78
C GLU A 27 8.34 21.68 24.20
N SER A 28 8.04 22.78 24.92
CA SER A 28 8.45 23.00 26.28
C SER A 28 7.95 21.97 27.30
N LEU A 29 6.95 21.19 26.97
CA LEU A 29 6.39 20.15 27.82
C LEU A 29 6.96 18.75 27.54
N ILE A 30 7.69 18.55 26.44
CA ILE A 30 8.21 17.24 26.04
C ILE A 30 9.09 16.64 27.14
N GLU A 31 10.05 17.38 27.66
CA GLU A 31 10.92 16.88 28.73
C GLU A 31 10.17 16.51 30.01
N ARG A 32 9.14 17.28 30.38
CA ARG A 32 8.31 16.96 31.53
C ARG A 32 7.49 15.72 31.35
N VAL A 33 6.99 15.51 30.17
CA VAL A 33 6.21 14.28 29.81
C VAL A 33 7.14 13.08 29.74
N SER A 34 8.31 13.20 29.13
CA SER A 34 9.28 12.10 29.04
C SER A 34 9.83 11.65 30.39
N ALA A 35 9.80 12.53 31.39
CA ALA A 35 10.25 12.23 32.78
C ALA A 35 9.18 11.47 33.59
N LEU A 36 7.98 11.27 33.10
CA LEU A 36 6.94 10.51 33.80
C LEU A 36 7.31 9.02 33.80
N PRO A 37 7.23 8.34 34.96
CA PRO A 37 7.63 6.94 35.08
C PRO A 37 6.73 5.97 34.28
N GLN A 38 5.57 6.44 33.80
CA GLN A 38 4.64 5.67 32.96
C GLN A 38 5.00 5.74 31.47
N ILE A 39 5.91 6.65 31.07
CA ILE A 39 6.33 6.84 29.69
C ILE A 39 7.63 6.08 29.47
N GLU A 40 7.56 5.02 28.68
CA GLU A 40 8.72 4.21 28.36
C GLU A 40 9.51 4.80 27.18
N TYR A 41 8.81 5.38 26.22
CA TYR A 41 9.41 5.89 24.99
C TYR A 41 8.59 7.03 24.39
N ILE A 42 9.27 8.04 23.84
CA ILE A 42 8.65 9.12 23.05
C ILE A 42 9.36 9.22 21.72
N GLU A 43 8.61 9.18 20.63
CA GLU A 43 9.12 9.38 19.29
C GLU A 43 8.49 10.62 18.66
N LYS A 44 9.31 11.43 18.00
CA LYS A 44 8.81 12.54 17.20
C LYS A 44 8.32 12.00 15.85
N PRO A 45 7.14 12.45 15.36
CA PRO A 45 6.66 12.03 14.07
C PRO A 45 7.69 12.21 12.96
N LYS A 46 7.93 11.15 12.19
CA LYS A 46 8.83 11.16 11.04
C LYS A 46 8.02 11.46 9.77
N ARG A 47 8.64 12.18 8.86
CA ARG A 47 8.07 12.33 7.52
C ARG A 47 8.21 11.03 6.77
N LEU A 48 7.15 10.61 6.10
CA LEU A 48 7.15 9.46 5.21
C LEU A 48 7.51 9.91 3.80
N PHE A 49 8.36 9.14 3.14
CA PHE A 49 8.77 9.36 1.75
C PHE A 49 8.52 8.06 0.99
N PHE A 50 8.03 8.16 -0.23
CA PHE A 50 7.91 7.00 -1.10
C PHE A 50 9.30 6.62 -1.63
N SER A 51 9.58 5.33 -1.68
CA SER A 51 10.85 4.83 -2.21
C SER A 51 10.86 4.98 -3.73
N GLU A 52 11.87 5.67 -4.26
CA GLU A 52 12.07 5.80 -5.71
C GLU A 52 12.85 4.62 -6.29
N THR A 53 13.37 3.72 -5.46
CA THR A 53 14.23 2.62 -5.90
C THR A 53 13.40 1.35 -6.02
N ILE A 54 13.02 1.01 -7.25
CA ILE A 54 12.52 -0.31 -7.58
C ILE A 54 13.73 -1.20 -7.76
N GLY A 55 14.04 -2.02 -6.75
CA GLY A 55 15.05 -3.06 -6.86
C GLY A 55 14.70 -4.04 -7.97
N THR A 56 15.68 -4.43 -8.79
CA THR A 56 15.51 -5.50 -9.78
C THR A 56 15.07 -6.75 -9.04
N ALA A 57 13.82 -7.17 -9.27
CA ALA A 57 13.23 -8.31 -8.62
C ALA A 57 13.96 -9.57 -9.04
N SER A 58 14.55 -10.21 -8.08
CA SER A 58 15.21 -11.49 -8.22
C SER A 58 14.18 -12.64 -8.28
N CYS A 59 14.32 -13.53 -9.27
CA CYS A 59 13.89 -14.94 -9.27
C CYS A 59 12.43 -15.30 -8.87
N ILE A 60 11.51 -14.36 -8.77
CA ILE A 60 10.12 -14.65 -8.34
C ILE A 60 9.34 -15.40 -9.41
N SER A 61 9.65 -15.15 -10.68
CA SER A 61 9.03 -15.84 -11.81
C SER A 61 9.13 -17.36 -11.73
N ALA A 62 10.25 -17.88 -11.24
CA ALA A 62 10.45 -19.32 -11.09
C ALA A 62 9.52 -19.97 -10.05
N LEU A 63 9.06 -19.21 -9.06
CA LEU A 63 8.10 -19.67 -8.04
C LEU A 63 6.65 -19.60 -8.52
N GLN A 64 6.39 -18.88 -9.60
CA GLN A 64 5.05 -18.64 -10.15
C GLN A 64 4.73 -19.52 -11.35
N GLU A 65 5.73 -20.04 -12.05
CA GLU A 65 5.52 -20.92 -13.21
C GLU A 65 5.15 -22.34 -12.74
N PRO A 66 4.17 -22.99 -13.42
CA PRO A 66 3.90 -24.40 -13.15
C PRO A 66 5.09 -25.25 -13.60
N PHE A 67 5.53 -26.16 -12.75
CA PHE A 67 6.41 -27.24 -13.15
C PHE A 67 5.62 -28.12 -14.18
N ASP A 68 6.30 -28.59 -15.21
CA ASP A 68 5.75 -29.61 -16.08
C ASP A 68 5.60 -30.95 -15.31
N GLU A 69 4.88 -31.91 -15.88
CA GLU A 69 4.65 -33.22 -15.26
C GLU A 69 5.96 -34.02 -15.03
N SER A 70 7.08 -33.56 -15.54
CA SER A 70 8.42 -34.11 -15.35
C SER A 70 9.23 -33.39 -14.27
N GLY A 71 8.69 -32.36 -13.60
CA GLY A 71 9.39 -31.60 -12.59
C GLY A 71 10.42 -30.60 -13.13
N ASN A 72 10.40 -30.36 -14.44
CA ASN A 72 11.22 -29.34 -15.08
C ASN A 72 10.44 -28.04 -15.21
N GLY A 73 10.92 -26.96 -14.58
CA GLY A 73 10.45 -25.62 -14.88
C GLY A 73 10.67 -25.33 -16.37
N ARG A 74 9.71 -24.66 -17.01
CA ARG A 74 9.89 -24.23 -18.40
C ARG A 74 11.12 -23.35 -18.50
N ASP A 75 12.08 -23.74 -19.32
CA ASP A 75 13.22 -22.91 -19.69
C ASP A 75 12.66 -21.62 -20.31
N LEU A 76 12.74 -20.51 -19.56
CA LEU A 76 12.75 -19.21 -20.18
C LEU A 76 14.13 -19.13 -20.85
N ASP A 77 14.17 -19.38 -22.15
CA ASP A 77 15.35 -19.21 -22.96
C ASP A 77 15.71 -17.73 -23.05
N ASP A 78 16.44 -17.25 -22.05
CA ASP A 78 17.09 -15.94 -22.03
C ASP A 78 18.54 -16.00 -22.57
N GLY A 79 18.92 -17.13 -23.16
CA GLY A 79 20.24 -17.32 -23.76
C GLY A 79 21.42 -17.43 -22.79
N GLN A 80 21.17 -17.49 -21.49
CA GLN A 80 22.20 -17.72 -20.47
C GLN A 80 21.80 -18.88 -19.56
N GLY A 81 22.25 -20.08 -19.90
CA GLY A 81 21.90 -21.34 -19.26
C GLY A 81 22.18 -21.42 -17.75
N ALA A 82 21.40 -20.72 -16.96
CA ALA A 82 21.32 -20.90 -15.52
C ALA A 82 20.38 -22.08 -15.25
N LYS A 83 20.93 -23.24 -15.00
CA LYS A 83 20.19 -24.39 -14.46
C LYS A 83 19.69 -24.00 -13.08
N ASN A 84 18.38 -23.82 -12.94
CA ASN A 84 17.74 -23.54 -11.66
C ASN A 84 17.88 -24.76 -10.74
N GLU A 85 18.83 -24.72 -9.81
CA GLU A 85 18.99 -25.70 -8.71
C GLU A 85 17.90 -25.56 -7.63
N PHE A 86 16.68 -25.15 -7.99
CA PHE A 86 15.55 -25.07 -7.06
C PHE A 86 14.65 -26.31 -7.12
N SER A 87 15.23 -27.50 -7.17
CA SER A 87 14.49 -28.77 -7.13
C SER A 87 14.04 -29.20 -5.73
N GLY A 88 13.91 -28.27 -4.78
CA GLY A 88 13.59 -28.57 -3.38
C GLY A 88 12.15 -28.32 -2.96
N PHE A 89 11.24 -27.92 -3.86
CA PHE A 89 9.84 -27.62 -3.54
C PHE A 89 8.86 -28.62 -4.16
N ASP A 90 9.25 -29.88 -4.24
CA ASP A 90 8.35 -30.97 -4.64
C ASP A 90 7.17 -31.08 -3.67
N GLY A 91 6.04 -30.48 -4.03
CA GLY A 91 4.80 -30.55 -3.26
C GLY A 91 4.22 -29.21 -2.79
N LEU A 92 4.93 -28.10 -2.93
CA LEU A 92 4.34 -26.77 -2.77
C LEU A 92 3.71 -26.34 -4.10
N GLY A 93 2.39 -26.32 -4.18
CA GLY A 93 1.67 -25.72 -5.30
C GLY A 93 2.16 -24.29 -5.57
N ARG A 94 1.76 -23.75 -6.72
CA ARG A 94 2.13 -22.38 -7.14
C ARG A 94 1.89 -21.38 -5.99
N LEU A 95 2.93 -20.64 -5.62
CA LEU A 95 2.83 -19.59 -4.62
C LEU A 95 2.29 -18.31 -5.29
N THR A 96 0.98 -18.15 -5.27
CA THR A 96 0.28 -17.07 -5.96
C THR A 96 -0.24 -15.97 -5.03
N GLY A 97 -0.14 -16.23 -3.71
CA GLY A 97 -0.78 -15.38 -2.69
C GLY A 97 -2.27 -15.63 -2.52
N SER A 98 -2.83 -16.69 -3.12
CA SER A 98 -4.24 -17.05 -2.94
C SER A 98 -4.57 -17.24 -1.46
N GLY A 99 -5.69 -16.64 -1.01
CA GLY A 99 -6.11 -16.66 0.41
C GLY A 99 -5.34 -15.74 1.33
N THR A 100 -4.43 -14.90 0.81
CA THR A 100 -3.73 -13.88 1.59
C THR A 100 -4.27 -12.47 1.29
N ILE A 101 -4.04 -11.56 2.24
CA ILE A 101 -4.36 -10.14 2.10
C ILE A 101 -3.05 -9.36 2.16
N ILE A 102 -2.80 -8.53 1.17
CA ILE A 102 -1.66 -7.62 1.14
C ILE A 102 -2.15 -6.20 1.38
N ALA A 103 -1.62 -5.54 2.39
CA ALA A 103 -1.88 -4.13 2.65
C ALA A 103 -0.83 -3.26 1.97
N VAL A 104 -1.28 -2.26 1.21
CA VAL A 104 -0.42 -1.26 0.56
C VAL A 104 -0.75 0.12 1.14
N ALA A 105 0.20 0.67 1.89
CA ALA A 105 0.10 2.02 2.45
C ALA A 105 1.04 2.94 1.65
N ASP A 106 0.48 3.75 0.75
CA ASP A 106 1.24 4.53 -0.24
C ASP A 106 0.45 5.77 -0.71
N SER A 107 0.77 6.30 -1.88
CA SER A 107 0.11 7.49 -2.48
C SER A 107 -1.34 7.24 -2.91
N GLY A 108 -1.83 6.03 -2.85
CA GLY A 108 -3.12 5.60 -3.33
C GLY A 108 -3.01 4.46 -4.33
N ILE A 109 -4.06 4.24 -5.10
CA ILE A 109 -4.12 3.23 -6.14
C ILE A 109 -5.05 3.68 -7.27
N ASP A 110 -4.72 3.35 -8.51
CA ASP A 110 -5.68 3.35 -9.62
C ASP A 110 -6.60 2.12 -9.48
N TRP A 111 -7.59 2.23 -8.60
CA TRP A 111 -8.53 1.14 -8.30
C TRP A 111 -9.38 0.71 -9.51
N PHE A 112 -9.42 1.53 -10.57
CA PHE A 112 -10.08 1.20 -11.83
C PHE A 112 -9.21 0.35 -12.76
N HIS A 113 -7.91 0.18 -12.48
CA HIS A 113 -7.00 -0.59 -13.32
C HIS A 113 -7.36 -2.08 -13.33
N GLU A 114 -7.27 -2.71 -14.51
CA GLU A 114 -7.67 -4.10 -14.70
C GLU A 114 -6.88 -5.11 -13.86
N ASP A 115 -5.62 -4.80 -13.54
CA ASP A 115 -4.76 -5.67 -12.75
C ASP A 115 -5.19 -5.83 -11.29
N PHE A 116 -6.10 -4.97 -10.82
CA PHE A 116 -6.69 -5.05 -9.48
C PHE A 116 -8.12 -5.58 -9.47
N ARG A 117 -8.57 -6.14 -10.59
CA ARG A 117 -9.91 -6.71 -10.73
C ARG A 117 -9.88 -8.23 -10.97
N ASN A 118 -10.95 -8.86 -10.56
CA ASN A 118 -11.24 -10.25 -10.88
C ASN A 118 -11.63 -10.42 -12.37
N PRO A 119 -11.63 -11.66 -12.90
CA PRO A 119 -12.08 -11.93 -14.27
C PRO A 119 -13.50 -11.48 -14.57
N ASP A 120 -14.39 -11.46 -13.58
CA ASP A 120 -15.78 -10.99 -13.69
C ASP A 120 -15.91 -9.46 -13.66
N GLY A 121 -14.79 -8.73 -13.52
CA GLY A 121 -14.75 -7.27 -13.48
C GLY A 121 -14.88 -6.67 -12.08
N THR A 122 -15.17 -7.46 -11.05
CA THR A 122 -15.23 -6.99 -9.66
C THR A 122 -13.84 -6.67 -9.12
N THR A 123 -13.78 -5.85 -8.08
CA THR A 123 -12.50 -5.48 -7.47
C THR A 123 -11.92 -6.59 -6.58
N ARG A 124 -10.58 -6.68 -6.52
CA ARG A 124 -9.82 -7.45 -5.54
C ARG A 124 -9.52 -6.66 -4.27
N ILE A 125 -9.84 -5.36 -4.26
CA ILE A 125 -9.63 -4.48 -3.11
C ILE A 125 -10.75 -4.72 -2.10
N LEU A 126 -10.39 -5.11 -0.87
CA LEU A 126 -11.32 -5.31 0.25
C LEU A 126 -11.83 -3.97 0.78
N ALA A 127 -10.89 -3.05 0.97
CA ALA A 127 -11.19 -1.69 1.39
C ALA A 127 -10.08 -0.74 0.94
N LEU A 128 -10.46 0.51 0.70
CA LEU A 128 -9.56 1.62 0.38
C LEU A 128 -9.81 2.74 1.38
N TRP A 129 -8.84 2.99 2.24
CA TRP A 129 -8.86 4.12 3.15
C TRP A 129 -8.10 5.29 2.54
N ASP A 130 -8.82 6.33 2.14
CA ASP A 130 -8.22 7.58 1.66
C ASP A 130 -8.14 8.58 2.81
N GLN A 131 -6.96 8.76 3.37
CA GLN A 131 -6.73 9.69 4.48
C GLN A 131 -6.86 11.15 4.05
N THR A 132 -6.67 11.47 2.76
CA THR A 132 -6.86 12.84 2.25
C THR A 132 -8.32 13.25 2.23
N LEU A 133 -9.22 12.30 2.03
CA LEU A 133 -10.66 12.48 2.07
C LEU A 133 -11.25 12.17 3.45
N GLY A 134 -10.47 11.53 4.35
CA GLY A 134 -10.95 11.02 5.63
C GLY A 134 -12.02 9.94 5.48
N GLN A 135 -12.00 9.16 4.39
CA GLN A 135 -13.04 8.21 4.03
C GLN A 135 -12.48 6.82 3.74
N VAL A 136 -13.24 5.80 4.14
CA VAL A 136 -13.01 4.40 3.79
C VAL A 136 -14.05 3.98 2.77
N PHE A 137 -13.60 3.43 1.66
CA PHE A 137 -14.44 2.83 0.62
C PHE A 137 -14.38 1.32 0.73
N THR A 138 -15.53 0.69 0.84
CA THR A 138 -15.68 -0.77 0.91
C THR A 138 -15.59 -1.43 -0.47
N ARG A 139 -15.41 -2.75 -0.50
CA ARG A 139 -15.45 -3.55 -1.74
C ARG A 139 -16.75 -3.31 -2.53
N GLU A 140 -17.87 -3.25 -1.82
CA GLU A 140 -19.20 -3.06 -2.40
C GLU A 140 -19.31 -1.71 -3.10
N GLU A 141 -18.84 -0.64 -2.47
CA GLU A 141 -18.82 0.71 -3.04
C GLU A 141 -17.89 0.81 -4.25
N ILE A 142 -16.71 0.16 -4.19
CA ILE A 142 -15.81 0.09 -5.33
C ILE A 142 -16.46 -0.67 -6.49
N ASN A 143 -17.11 -1.80 -6.22
CA ASN A 143 -17.82 -2.58 -7.25
C ASN A 143 -18.98 -1.80 -7.85
N GLN A 144 -19.73 -1.05 -7.03
CA GLN A 144 -20.78 -0.17 -7.52
C GLN A 144 -20.22 0.90 -8.46
N ALA A 145 -19.09 1.51 -8.13
CA ALA A 145 -18.45 2.48 -9.00
C ALA A 145 -17.93 1.84 -10.31
N LEU A 146 -17.45 0.59 -10.26
CA LEU A 146 -16.98 -0.15 -11.44
C LEU A 146 -18.10 -0.59 -12.38
N ALA A 147 -19.32 -0.83 -11.87
CA ALA A 147 -20.45 -1.37 -12.62
C ALA A 147 -20.86 -0.53 -13.84
N GLY A 148 -20.61 0.79 -13.79
CA GLY A 148 -20.91 1.70 -14.90
C GLY A 148 -19.99 1.56 -16.11
N GLY A 149 -18.86 0.88 -15.99
CA GLY A 149 -17.89 0.65 -17.07
C GLY A 149 -17.14 1.89 -17.58
N ASP A 150 -17.60 3.09 -17.23
CA ASP A 150 -16.98 4.35 -17.61
C ASP A 150 -16.10 4.89 -16.49
N ARG A 151 -14.81 5.08 -16.78
CA ARG A 151 -13.82 5.57 -15.80
C ARG A 151 -14.20 6.93 -15.22
N ASN A 152 -14.66 7.87 -16.03
CA ASN A 152 -14.98 9.22 -15.56
C ASN A 152 -16.19 9.21 -14.63
N GLN A 153 -17.20 8.38 -14.92
CA GLN A 153 -18.35 8.20 -14.04
C GLN A 153 -17.95 7.51 -12.74
N ALA A 154 -17.11 6.48 -12.82
CA ALA A 154 -16.60 5.74 -11.67
C ALA A 154 -15.87 6.69 -10.68
N TYR A 155 -14.98 7.53 -11.17
CA TYR A 155 -14.26 8.50 -10.32
C TYR A 155 -15.12 9.65 -9.78
N ARG A 156 -16.32 9.89 -10.31
CA ARG A 156 -17.31 10.78 -9.66
C ARG A 156 -17.99 10.13 -8.47
N ILE A 157 -18.14 8.82 -8.49
CA ILE A 157 -18.74 8.04 -7.40
C ILE A 157 -17.70 7.81 -6.30
N LEU A 158 -16.48 7.40 -6.67
CA LEU A 158 -15.38 7.13 -5.76
C LEU A 158 -14.16 7.99 -6.15
N PRO A 159 -14.01 9.17 -5.54
CA PRO A 159 -13.05 10.19 -5.99
C PRO A 159 -11.62 9.99 -5.47
N SER A 160 -11.28 8.84 -4.93
CA SER A 160 -9.91 8.55 -4.51
C SER A 160 -9.01 8.34 -5.72
N VAL A 161 -7.96 9.13 -5.84
CA VAL A 161 -7.06 9.16 -6.99
C VAL A 161 -5.61 9.01 -6.52
N ASP A 162 -4.85 8.16 -7.19
CA ASP A 162 -3.39 8.12 -7.04
C ASP A 162 -2.74 9.15 -7.98
N SER A 163 -2.45 10.34 -7.46
CA SER A 163 -1.92 11.46 -8.25
C SER A 163 -0.46 11.28 -8.67
N SER A 164 0.32 10.46 -7.97
CA SER A 164 1.73 10.20 -8.28
C SER A 164 1.95 8.94 -9.09
N SER A 165 0.98 8.04 -9.11
CA SER A 165 1.07 6.68 -9.66
C SER A 165 2.07 5.77 -8.94
N HIS A 166 2.70 6.22 -7.84
CA HIS A 166 3.68 5.43 -7.10
C HIS A 166 3.01 4.23 -6.41
N GLY A 167 1.94 4.47 -5.63
CA GLY A 167 1.21 3.41 -4.95
C GLY A 167 0.59 2.40 -5.92
N THR A 168 0.12 2.86 -7.08
CA THR A 168 -0.36 2.00 -8.16
C THR A 168 0.75 1.08 -8.69
N ALA A 169 1.96 1.62 -8.92
CA ALA A 169 3.10 0.84 -9.36
C ALA A 169 3.55 -0.17 -8.30
N VAL A 170 3.65 0.24 -7.04
CA VAL A 170 3.98 -0.63 -5.90
C VAL A 170 2.96 -1.76 -5.76
N ALA A 171 1.66 -1.43 -5.80
CA ALA A 171 0.61 -2.43 -5.76
C ALA A 171 0.66 -3.39 -6.96
N GLY A 172 0.97 -2.88 -8.16
CA GLY A 172 1.13 -3.68 -9.36
C GLY A 172 2.24 -4.73 -9.22
N ILE A 173 3.39 -4.33 -8.70
CA ILE A 173 4.54 -5.21 -8.45
C ILE A 173 4.21 -6.24 -7.36
N ALA A 174 3.52 -5.83 -6.31
CA ALA A 174 3.19 -6.73 -5.21
C ALA A 174 2.08 -7.73 -5.58
N VAL A 175 0.98 -7.25 -6.19
CA VAL A 175 -0.27 -8.02 -6.28
C VAL A 175 -0.99 -7.92 -7.62
N GLY A 176 -0.48 -7.20 -8.60
CA GLY A 176 -1.09 -7.07 -9.92
C GLY A 176 -1.28 -8.44 -10.58
N ASN A 177 -2.46 -8.73 -11.14
CA ASN A 177 -2.70 -10.02 -11.81
C ASN A 177 -2.34 -10.01 -13.30
N GLY A 178 -1.88 -8.88 -13.83
CA GLY A 178 -1.44 -8.74 -15.21
C GLY A 178 -2.57 -8.75 -16.26
N ARG A 179 -3.84 -8.63 -15.85
CA ARG A 179 -4.99 -8.70 -16.77
C ARG A 179 -4.92 -7.69 -17.91
N ALA A 180 -4.44 -6.49 -17.64
CA ALA A 180 -4.29 -5.46 -18.68
C ALA A 180 -3.37 -5.88 -19.82
N ARG A 181 -2.57 -6.93 -19.65
CA ARG A 181 -1.66 -7.50 -20.63
C ARG A 181 -1.73 -9.02 -20.69
N GLN A 182 -2.92 -9.59 -20.54
CA GLN A 182 -3.20 -11.02 -20.68
C GLN A 182 -2.36 -11.91 -19.74
N GLY A 183 -2.06 -11.41 -18.55
CA GLY A 183 -1.28 -12.10 -17.54
C GLY A 183 0.25 -12.03 -17.71
N ARG A 184 0.76 -11.26 -18.68
CA ARG A 184 2.18 -11.19 -18.98
C ARG A 184 3.03 -10.53 -17.87
N TYR A 185 2.46 -9.52 -17.21
CA TYR A 185 3.14 -8.77 -16.14
C TYR A 185 2.37 -8.95 -14.84
N ARG A 186 2.73 -9.98 -14.10
CA ARG A 186 2.12 -10.28 -12.80
C ARG A 186 2.99 -9.80 -11.66
N GLY A 187 2.35 -9.39 -10.57
CA GLY A 187 3.00 -9.16 -9.31
C GLY A 187 3.34 -10.46 -8.58
N VAL A 188 3.99 -10.33 -7.44
CA VAL A 188 4.46 -11.46 -6.63
C VAL A 188 3.29 -12.32 -6.12
N ALA A 189 2.27 -11.67 -5.54
CA ALA A 189 1.09 -12.31 -4.95
C ALA A 189 -0.17 -11.99 -5.77
N TYR A 190 -0.16 -12.34 -7.05
CA TYR A 190 -1.16 -11.92 -8.02
C TYR A 190 -2.58 -12.48 -7.79
N GLU A 191 -2.76 -13.43 -6.89
CA GLU A 191 -4.08 -13.96 -6.46
C GLU A 191 -4.48 -13.50 -5.05
N SER A 192 -3.68 -12.66 -4.39
CA SER A 192 -4.05 -12.08 -3.10
C SER A 192 -5.17 -11.05 -3.22
N GLU A 193 -5.83 -10.77 -2.10
CA GLU A 193 -6.71 -9.62 -1.95
C GLU A 193 -5.92 -8.41 -1.43
N LEU A 194 -6.46 -7.20 -1.59
CA LEU A 194 -5.80 -5.97 -1.22
C LEU A 194 -6.53 -5.21 -0.12
N LEU A 195 -5.75 -4.62 0.79
CA LEU A 195 -6.16 -3.45 1.58
C LEU A 195 -5.32 -2.26 1.12
N VAL A 196 -5.95 -1.14 0.84
CA VAL A 196 -5.25 0.06 0.37
C VAL A 196 -5.41 1.19 1.38
N ILE A 197 -4.29 1.80 1.74
CA ILE A 197 -4.25 2.98 2.62
C ILE A 197 -3.54 4.08 1.83
N LYS A 198 -4.31 5.08 1.43
CA LYS A 198 -3.74 6.26 0.80
C LYS A 198 -3.31 7.25 1.88
N LEU A 199 -2.00 7.43 2.02
CA LEU A 199 -1.36 8.29 3.03
C LEU A 199 -1.37 9.78 2.68
N GLY A 200 -1.80 10.17 1.48
CA GLY A 200 -1.80 11.55 1.02
C GLY A 200 -1.40 11.65 -0.45
N ASN A 201 -1.29 12.88 -0.93
CA ASN A 201 -0.80 13.14 -2.28
C ASN A 201 0.70 13.46 -2.21
N PRO A 202 1.58 12.58 -2.72
CA PRO A 202 3.00 12.86 -2.76
C PRO A 202 3.27 14.06 -3.66
N GLN A 203 4.16 14.92 -3.22
CA GLN A 203 4.62 16.02 -4.03
C GLN A 203 5.91 15.65 -4.75
N ALA A 204 6.08 16.15 -5.97
CA ALA A 204 7.29 15.91 -6.75
C ALA A 204 8.57 16.45 -6.08
N ASN A 205 8.43 17.34 -5.11
CA ASN A 205 9.54 17.90 -4.34
C ASN A 205 9.56 17.32 -2.93
N LEU A 206 10.56 16.51 -2.62
CA LEU A 206 10.79 15.88 -1.31
C LEU A 206 10.93 16.89 -0.14
N ARG A 207 11.12 18.17 -0.42
CA ARG A 207 11.22 19.25 0.58
C ARG A 207 9.91 19.99 0.81
N ALA A 208 8.87 19.70 0.04
CA ALA A 208 7.59 20.38 0.14
C ALA A 208 6.88 20.03 1.46
N GLU A 209 6.15 21.00 2.01
CA GLU A 209 5.19 20.75 3.07
C GLU A 209 4.04 19.89 2.52
N GLY A 210 3.52 18.98 3.31
CA GLY A 210 2.36 18.17 2.93
C GLY A 210 2.62 16.67 2.75
N PHE A 211 3.82 16.18 3.02
CA PHE A 211 4.03 14.74 3.18
C PHE A 211 3.31 14.22 4.43
N PRO A 212 2.66 13.05 4.34
CA PRO A 212 2.07 12.42 5.50
C PRO A 212 3.13 12.12 6.56
N ARG A 213 2.70 12.08 7.81
CA ARG A 213 3.54 11.74 8.95
C ARG A 213 3.08 10.41 9.54
N THR A 214 3.95 9.81 10.34
CA THR A 214 3.63 8.54 11.01
C THR A 214 2.45 8.62 11.97
N THR A 215 1.96 9.82 12.28
CA THR A 215 0.84 10.09 13.18
C THR A 215 -0.43 10.57 12.47
N GLU A 216 -0.45 10.54 11.16
CA GLU A 216 -1.64 10.95 10.35
C GLU A 216 -2.52 9.77 9.98
#